data_44333e14c79be945a865ff6696b0476a
#
_entry.id   44333e14c79be945a865ff6696b0476a
#
_cell.length_a   1.000
_cell.length_b   1.000
_cell.length_c   1.000
_cell.angle_alpha   90.00
_cell.angle_beta   90.00
_cell.angle_gamma   90.00
#
_symmetry.space_group_name_H-M   'P 1'
#
loop_
_entity.id
_entity.type
_entity.pdbx_description
1 polymer ?
#
loop_
_entity_poly.entity_id
_entity_poly.type
_entity_poly.pdbx_seq_one_letter_code
_entity_poly.pdbx_strand_id
1 'polypeptide(L)'
;MAVGGASNHRIGLYDRIMIKDNHRELAGLGGTGGILRSVERARKMYPGLEVEVEIDSLAELPEALESKAEYILLDNMSTADMAEAVRMTNHRAKLEASGNMTLARIPEVAATGVDYISSGALTHSVKSADISMDIIQPGK
;
A
#
# COMPACT_ATOMS: atom_id res chain seq x y z
N MET A 1 14.12 5.39 -5.52
CA MET A 1 12.77 5.97 -5.63
C MET A 1 12.78 7.47 -5.30
N ALA A 2 13.28 7.92 -4.16
CA ALA A 2 13.30 9.33 -3.76
C ALA A 2 13.91 10.29 -4.79
N VAL A 3 15.03 9.92 -5.43
CA VAL A 3 15.67 10.71 -6.51
C VAL A 3 14.76 10.94 -7.71
N GLY A 4 13.84 9.99 -7.99
CA GLY A 4 12.83 10.11 -9.04
C GLY A 4 11.54 10.82 -8.62
N GLY A 5 11.49 11.38 -7.42
CA GLY A 5 10.31 12.08 -6.88
C GLY A 5 9.24 11.18 -6.24
N ALA A 6 9.49 9.87 -6.15
CA ALA A 6 8.59 8.95 -5.45
C ALA A 6 8.96 8.80 -3.96
N SER A 7 8.02 8.34 -3.15
CA SER A 7 8.25 7.99 -1.75
C SER A 7 8.46 6.49 -1.57
N ASN A 8 9.21 6.09 -0.55
CA ASN A 8 9.26 4.70 -0.12
C ASN A 8 7.97 4.36 0.64
N HIS A 9 7.37 3.22 0.36
CA HIS A 9 6.23 2.72 1.13
C HIS A 9 6.64 2.46 2.59
N ARG A 10 7.70 1.65 2.78
CA ARG A 10 8.36 1.39 4.06
C ARG A 10 9.87 1.37 3.85
N ILE A 11 10.64 1.77 4.85
CA ILE A 11 12.11 1.61 4.85
C ILE A 11 12.47 0.18 5.21
N GLY A 12 11.68 -0.44 6.11
CA GLY A 12 11.82 -1.83 6.52
C GLY A 12 10.53 -2.37 7.10
N LEU A 13 10.53 -3.62 7.56
CA LEU A 13 9.34 -4.26 8.15
C LEU A 13 9.06 -3.78 9.59
N TYR A 14 9.87 -2.89 10.10
CA TYR A 14 9.84 -2.40 11.48
C TYR A 14 9.27 -0.97 11.64
N ASP A 15 8.99 -0.28 10.56
CA ASP A 15 8.55 1.13 10.61
C ASP A 15 7.04 1.31 10.47
N ARG A 16 6.32 0.27 10.02
CA ARG A 16 4.84 0.24 9.94
C ARG A 16 4.35 -1.21 9.98
N ILE A 17 3.26 -1.46 10.65
CA ILE A 17 2.59 -2.77 10.63
C ILE A 17 1.66 -2.83 9.43
N MET A 18 1.77 -3.89 8.63
CA MET A 18 0.87 -4.15 7.51
C MET A 18 0.12 -5.45 7.75
N ILE A 19 -1.20 -5.35 7.81
CA ILE A 19 -2.11 -6.48 8.04
C ILE A 19 -2.75 -6.85 6.70
N LYS A 20 -2.49 -8.07 6.26
CA LYS A 20 -3.02 -8.66 5.04
C LYS A 20 -4.04 -9.75 5.37
N ASP A 21 -4.81 -10.17 4.36
CA ASP A 21 -5.74 -11.29 4.44
C ASP A 21 -5.08 -12.54 5.03
N ASN A 22 -3.97 -12.98 4.47
CA ASN A 22 -3.22 -14.15 4.92
C ASN A 22 -2.74 -14.04 6.38
N HIS A 23 -2.39 -12.84 6.83
CA HIS A 23 -2.02 -12.65 8.24
C HIS A 23 -3.22 -12.87 9.17
N ARG A 24 -4.41 -12.42 8.76
CA ARG A 24 -5.66 -12.63 9.51
C ARG A 24 -6.02 -14.11 9.58
N GLU A 25 -5.97 -14.82 8.45
CA GLU A 25 -6.26 -16.24 8.35
C GLU A 25 -5.31 -17.09 9.20
N LEU A 26 -3.98 -16.90 9.04
CA LEU A 26 -2.96 -17.64 9.79
C LEU A 26 -3.02 -17.39 11.30
N ALA A 27 -3.45 -16.21 11.71
CA ALA A 27 -3.65 -15.88 13.11
C ALA A 27 -4.98 -16.39 13.69
N GLY A 28 -5.82 -17.06 12.89
CA GLY A 28 -7.18 -17.47 13.27
C GLY A 28 -8.13 -16.28 13.50
N LEU A 29 -7.84 -15.15 12.88
CA LEU A 29 -8.59 -13.89 12.99
C LEU A 29 -9.37 -13.56 11.70
N GLY A 30 -9.48 -14.51 10.78
CA GLY A 30 -10.26 -14.34 9.55
C GLY A 30 -11.75 -14.15 9.79
N GLY A 31 -12.49 -13.84 8.71
CA GLY A 31 -13.93 -13.60 8.76
C GLY A 31 -14.32 -12.25 9.40
N THR A 32 -15.60 -12.08 9.67
CA THR A 32 -16.17 -10.85 10.22
C THR A 32 -15.49 -10.47 11.54
N GLY A 33 -15.09 -9.22 11.68
CA GLY A 33 -14.35 -8.72 12.84
C GLY A 33 -12.88 -9.08 12.85
N GLY A 34 -12.34 -9.70 11.78
CA GLY A 34 -10.94 -10.10 11.68
C GLY A 34 -9.99 -8.91 11.60
N ILE A 35 -10.39 -7.85 10.90
CA ILE A 35 -9.62 -6.61 10.80
C ILE A 35 -9.49 -5.95 12.15
N LEU A 36 -10.62 -5.72 12.85
CA LEU A 36 -10.64 -5.11 14.18
C LEU A 36 -9.72 -5.85 15.15
N ARG A 37 -9.90 -7.17 15.29
CA ARG A 37 -9.08 -8.01 16.18
C ARG A 37 -7.58 -7.95 15.83
N SER A 38 -7.25 -7.92 14.55
CA SER A 38 -5.85 -7.86 14.09
C SER A 38 -5.22 -6.53 14.43
N VAL A 39 -5.92 -5.41 14.20
CA VAL A 39 -5.43 -4.06 14.55
C VAL A 39 -5.28 -3.90 16.05
N GLU A 40 -6.27 -4.34 16.85
CA GLU A 40 -6.18 -4.31 18.32
C GLU A 40 -4.97 -5.09 18.83
N ARG A 41 -4.74 -6.29 18.29
CA ARG A 41 -3.57 -7.10 18.66
C ARG A 41 -2.27 -6.42 18.27
N ALA A 42 -2.18 -5.84 17.06
CA ALA A 42 -1.01 -5.12 16.59
C ALA A 42 -0.68 -3.93 17.50
N ARG A 43 -1.66 -3.10 17.82
CA ARG A 43 -1.50 -1.93 18.70
C ARG A 43 -1.10 -2.31 20.12
N LYS A 44 -1.64 -3.43 20.64
CA LYS A 44 -1.27 -3.93 21.97
C LYS A 44 0.21 -4.37 22.02
N MET A 45 0.70 -4.98 20.94
CA MET A 45 2.09 -5.47 20.88
C MET A 45 3.09 -4.35 20.52
N TYR A 46 2.68 -3.41 19.69
CA TYR A 46 3.55 -2.35 19.14
C TYR A 46 2.82 -0.99 19.15
N PRO A 47 2.59 -0.39 20.31
CA PRO A 47 1.71 0.78 20.46
C PRO A 47 2.23 2.06 19.79
N GLY A 48 3.49 2.07 19.37
CA GLY A 48 4.11 3.24 18.71
C GLY A 48 4.16 3.16 17.18
N LEU A 49 3.66 2.07 16.57
CA LEU A 49 3.70 1.90 15.13
C LEU A 49 2.34 2.18 14.51
N GLU A 50 2.37 2.86 13.36
CA GLU A 50 1.20 3.02 12.50
C GLU A 50 0.77 1.66 11.92
N VAL A 51 -0.52 1.50 11.72
CA VAL A 51 -1.11 0.27 11.18
C VAL A 51 -1.72 0.55 9.81
N GLU A 52 -1.36 -0.28 8.87
CA GLU A 52 -1.95 -0.35 7.54
C GLU A 52 -2.73 -1.66 7.40
N VAL A 53 -3.94 -1.56 6.86
CA VAL A 53 -4.81 -2.72 6.60
C VAL A 53 -5.05 -2.83 5.10
N GLU A 54 -4.78 -4.01 4.55
CA GLU A 54 -5.11 -4.35 3.17
C GLU A 54 -6.54 -4.88 3.10
N ILE A 55 -7.33 -4.35 2.18
CA ILE A 55 -8.69 -4.81 1.84
C ILE A 55 -8.79 -5.03 0.32
N ASP A 56 -9.59 -5.98 -0.10
CA ASP A 56 -9.84 -6.29 -1.51
C ASP A 56 -11.27 -5.96 -1.97
N SER A 57 -12.12 -5.52 -1.05
CA SER A 57 -13.51 -5.19 -1.33
C SER A 57 -14.04 -4.01 -0.50
N LEU A 58 -15.02 -3.29 -1.05
CA LEU A 58 -15.75 -2.24 -0.33
C LEU A 58 -16.50 -2.76 0.89
N ALA A 59 -16.82 -4.05 0.94
CA ALA A 59 -17.51 -4.65 2.08
C ALA A 59 -16.65 -4.66 3.35
N GLU A 60 -15.33 -4.70 3.24
CA GLU A 60 -14.39 -4.67 4.36
C GLU A 60 -14.09 -3.24 4.86
N LEU A 61 -14.34 -2.23 4.01
CA LEU A 61 -13.99 -0.84 4.34
C LEU A 61 -14.62 -0.32 5.64
N PRO A 62 -15.90 -0.58 5.95
CA PRO A 62 -16.48 -0.14 7.24
C PRO A 62 -15.71 -0.67 8.45
N GLU A 63 -15.33 -1.95 8.44
CA GLU A 63 -14.57 -2.58 9.53
C GLU A 63 -13.15 -2.00 9.61
N ALA A 64 -12.49 -1.79 8.46
CA ALA A 64 -11.18 -1.17 8.41
C ALA A 64 -11.20 0.25 9.00
N LEU A 65 -12.23 1.04 8.69
CA LEU A 65 -12.41 2.38 9.26
C LEU A 65 -12.73 2.36 10.76
N GLU A 66 -13.53 1.39 11.22
CA GLU A 66 -13.84 1.20 12.64
C GLU A 66 -12.59 0.84 13.45
N SER A 67 -11.66 0.09 12.86
CA SER A 67 -10.39 -0.29 13.48
C SER A 67 -9.45 0.90 13.75
N LYS A 68 -9.74 2.06 13.13
CA LYS A 68 -8.92 3.28 13.19
C LYS A 68 -7.48 3.06 12.68
N ALA A 69 -7.29 2.16 11.72
CA ALA A 69 -6.02 2.04 11.03
C ALA A 69 -5.66 3.38 10.36
N GLU A 70 -4.41 3.77 10.41
CA GLU A 70 -3.91 5.02 9.81
C GLU A 70 -3.96 4.96 8.29
N TYR A 71 -3.72 3.78 7.73
CA TYR A 71 -3.73 3.53 6.29
C TYR A 71 -4.63 2.35 5.93
N ILE A 72 -5.32 2.47 4.82
CA ILE A 72 -6.09 1.37 4.22
C ILE A 72 -5.63 1.22 2.78
N LEU A 73 -5.06 0.06 2.48
CA LEU A 73 -4.60 -0.29 1.14
C LEU A 73 -5.74 -1.00 0.40
N LEU A 74 -6.09 -0.44 -0.76
CA LEU A 74 -7.10 -0.94 -1.67
C LEU A 74 -6.42 -1.84 -2.70
N ASP A 75 -6.44 -3.17 -2.48
CA ASP A 75 -5.71 -4.11 -3.32
C ASP A 75 -6.55 -4.56 -4.51
N ASN A 76 -6.03 -4.36 -5.72
CA ASN A 76 -6.62 -4.79 -6.98
C ASN A 76 -8.09 -4.32 -7.23
N MET A 77 -8.54 -3.27 -6.57
CA MET A 77 -9.90 -2.75 -6.71
C MET A 77 -10.08 -2.01 -8.04
N SER A 78 -11.33 -1.90 -8.49
CA SER A 78 -11.68 -1.10 -9.67
C SER A 78 -11.56 0.40 -9.35
N THR A 79 -11.36 1.23 -10.40
CA THR A 79 -11.32 2.70 -10.24
C THR A 79 -12.63 3.25 -9.66
N ALA A 80 -13.76 2.64 -10.00
CA ALA A 80 -15.07 3.00 -9.45
C ALA A 80 -15.15 2.69 -7.94
N ASP A 81 -14.68 1.51 -7.51
CA ASP A 81 -14.65 1.15 -6.10
C ASP A 81 -13.67 2.01 -5.30
N MET A 82 -12.51 2.36 -5.90
CA MET A 82 -11.55 3.29 -5.28
C MET A 82 -12.19 4.67 -5.04
N ALA A 83 -12.92 5.21 -6.03
CA ALA A 83 -13.64 6.48 -5.87
C ALA A 83 -14.70 6.39 -4.77
N GLU A 84 -15.45 5.31 -4.71
CA GLU A 84 -16.43 5.07 -3.64
C GLU A 84 -15.75 4.90 -2.27
N ALA A 85 -14.63 4.19 -2.21
CA ALA A 85 -13.83 4.08 -0.99
C ALA A 85 -13.38 5.46 -0.48
N VAL A 86 -12.92 6.35 -1.37
CA VAL A 86 -12.56 7.74 -1.01
C VAL A 86 -13.75 8.46 -0.40
N ARG A 87 -14.91 8.40 -1.06
CA ARG A 87 -16.14 9.03 -0.57
C ARG A 87 -16.55 8.49 0.82
N MET A 88 -16.53 7.17 0.98
CA MET A 88 -16.91 6.50 2.24
C MET A 88 -15.91 6.79 3.36
N THR A 89 -14.62 6.85 3.05
CA THR A 89 -13.56 7.11 4.04
C THR A 89 -13.66 8.52 4.61
N ASN A 90 -14.01 9.51 3.80
CA ASN A 90 -14.17 10.89 4.24
C ASN A 90 -13.01 11.37 5.14
N HIS A 91 -11.78 11.18 4.69
CA HIS A 91 -10.52 11.56 5.36
C HIS A 91 -10.27 10.93 6.75
N ARG A 92 -10.99 9.87 7.13
CA ARG A 92 -10.79 9.16 8.42
C ARG A 92 -9.54 8.29 8.45
N ALA A 93 -9.03 7.90 7.29
CA ALA A 93 -7.79 7.17 7.09
C ALA A 93 -7.14 7.64 5.80
N LYS A 94 -5.86 7.33 5.60
CA LYS A 94 -5.16 7.48 4.33
C LYS A 94 -5.46 6.29 3.44
N LEU A 95 -5.80 6.54 2.18
CA LEU A 95 -6.06 5.49 1.20
C LEU A 95 -4.88 5.31 0.26
N GLU A 96 -4.44 4.08 0.11
CA GLU A 96 -3.41 3.67 -0.82
C GLU A 96 -3.97 2.72 -1.87
N ALA A 97 -3.87 3.06 -3.14
CA ALA A 97 -4.25 2.18 -4.25
C ALA A 97 -3.07 1.31 -4.65
N SER A 98 -3.29 -0.01 -4.71
CA SER A 98 -2.30 -1.01 -5.08
C SER A 98 -2.85 -2.03 -6.08
N GLY A 99 -1.94 -2.83 -6.64
CA GLY A 99 -2.28 -3.91 -7.58
C GLY A 99 -2.37 -3.46 -9.04
N ASN A 100 -1.57 -4.09 -9.89
CA ASN A 100 -1.56 -3.89 -11.35
C ASN A 100 -1.45 -2.42 -11.81
N MET A 101 -0.68 -1.59 -11.07
CA MET A 101 -0.46 -0.19 -11.41
C MET A 101 0.53 -0.05 -12.55
N THR A 102 0.04 0.41 -13.70
CA THR A 102 0.83 0.77 -14.88
C THR A 102 0.87 2.29 -15.04
N LEU A 103 1.86 2.82 -15.78
CA LEU A 103 1.93 4.25 -16.08
C LEU A 103 0.64 4.78 -16.72
N ALA A 104 0.01 3.98 -17.58
CA ALA A 104 -1.24 4.37 -18.24
C ALA A 104 -2.43 4.46 -17.27
N ARG A 105 -2.43 3.65 -16.21
CA ARG A 105 -3.51 3.61 -15.21
C ARG A 105 -3.38 4.68 -14.12
N ILE A 106 -2.17 5.15 -13.84
CA ILE A 106 -1.92 6.11 -12.75
C ILE A 106 -2.81 7.37 -12.83
N PRO A 107 -2.98 8.05 -13.98
CA PRO A 107 -3.82 9.25 -14.02
C PRO A 107 -5.29 8.98 -13.65
N GLU A 108 -5.84 7.85 -14.09
CA GLU A 108 -7.21 7.45 -13.77
C GLU A 108 -7.37 7.17 -12.27
N VAL A 109 -6.44 6.42 -11.69
CA VAL A 109 -6.45 6.11 -10.25
C VAL A 109 -6.24 7.39 -9.42
N ALA A 110 -5.34 8.27 -9.82
CA ALA A 110 -5.13 9.55 -9.12
C ALA A 110 -6.39 10.43 -9.12
N ALA A 111 -7.18 10.39 -10.20
CA ALA A 111 -8.42 11.13 -10.28
C ALA A 111 -9.52 10.66 -9.29
N THR A 112 -9.38 9.48 -8.70
CA THR A 112 -10.31 8.99 -7.66
C THR A 112 -10.16 9.74 -6.34
N GLY A 113 -9.00 10.37 -6.10
CA GLY A 113 -8.72 11.08 -4.87
C GLY A 113 -8.05 10.25 -3.78
N VAL A 114 -7.51 9.05 -4.09
CA VAL A 114 -6.67 8.30 -3.15
C VAL A 114 -5.42 9.10 -2.76
N ASP A 115 -4.92 8.91 -1.55
CA ASP A 115 -3.76 9.65 -1.04
C ASP A 115 -2.44 9.15 -1.64
N TYR A 116 -2.35 7.84 -1.92
CA TYR A 116 -1.15 7.17 -2.41
C TYR A 116 -1.46 6.16 -3.50
N ILE A 117 -0.48 5.95 -4.38
CA ILE A 117 -0.50 4.90 -5.41
C ILE A 117 0.81 4.13 -5.31
N SER A 118 0.73 2.83 -5.07
CA SER A 118 1.88 1.93 -5.01
C SER A 118 2.03 1.14 -6.30
N SER A 119 3.25 1.02 -6.78
CA SER A 119 3.58 0.22 -7.96
C SER A 119 4.75 -0.71 -7.69
N GLY A 120 4.49 -2.02 -7.67
CA GLY A 120 5.52 -3.05 -7.59
C GLY A 120 6.47 -3.09 -8.78
N ALA A 121 6.04 -2.55 -9.94
CA ALA A 121 6.89 -2.47 -11.13
C ALA A 121 8.19 -1.67 -10.90
N LEU A 122 8.19 -0.75 -9.92
CA LEU A 122 9.38 0.01 -9.52
C LEU A 122 10.43 -0.85 -8.78
N THR A 123 10.08 -2.04 -8.35
CA THR A 123 10.95 -2.94 -7.59
C THR A 123 11.20 -4.27 -8.28
N HIS A 124 10.16 -4.96 -8.78
CA HIS A 124 10.29 -6.31 -9.33
C HIS A 124 10.36 -6.38 -10.86
N SER A 125 10.05 -5.28 -11.59
CA SER A 125 10.03 -5.24 -13.07
C SER A 125 10.81 -4.07 -13.62
N VAL A 126 11.87 -3.66 -12.94
CA VAL A 126 12.74 -2.57 -13.35
C VAL A 126 13.51 -2.97 -14.62
N LYS A 127 13.47 -2.13 -15.66
CA LYS A 127 14.36 -2.26 -16.79
C LYS A 127 15.70 -1.62 -16.43
N SER A 128 16.77 -2.42 -16.45
CA SER A 128 18.12 -1.92 -16.19
C SER A 128 18.53 -0.91 -17.28
N ALA A 129 19.19 0.18 -16.86
CA ALA A 129 19.89 1.04 -17.80
C ALA A 129 21.14 0.30 -18.32
N ASP A 130 21.36 0.37 -19.63
CA ASP A 130 22.58 -0.17 -20.24
C ASP A 130 23.70 0.85 -20.05
N ILE A 131 24.58 0.56 -19.07
CA ILE A 131 25.71 1.42 -18.73
C ILE A 131 26.98 0.59 -18.87
N SER A 132 27.93 1.06 -19.74
CA SER A 132 29.27 0.49 -19.85
C SER A 132 30.33 1.49 -19.37
N MET A 133 31.47 0.97 -18.99
CA MET A 133 32.65 1.76 -18.64
C MET A 133 33.84 1.28 -19.43
N ASP A 134 34.45 2.19 -20.21
CA ASP A 134 35.69 1.94 -20.92
C ASP A 134 36.86 2.58 -20.17
N ILE A 135 37.89 1.76 -19.90
CA ILE A 135 39.13 2.25 -19.31
C ILE A 135 40.08 2.67 -20.45
N ILE A 136 40.33 3.95 -20.56
CA ILE A 136 41.25 4.51 -21.53
C ILE A 136 42.62 4.63 -20.89
N GLN A 137 43.64 3.95 -21.46
CA GLN A 137 45.02 4.13 -21.00
C GLN A 137 45.56 5.50 -21.49
N PRO A 138 46.06 6.35 -20.59
CA PRO A 138 46.71 7.60 -21.01
C PRO A 138 47.90 7.31 -21.87
N GLY A 139 47.92 7.80 -23.09
CA GLY A 139 49.11 7.76 -23.96
C GLY A 139 49.12 6.72 -25.12
N LYS A 140 47.96 6.16 -25.49
CA LYS A 140 47.85 5.52 -26.82
C LYS A 140 47.08 6.39 -27.78
#